data_31ec3dce0f2abb0dbeb0d51c465ac937
#
_entry.id   31ec3dce0f2abb0dbeb0d51c465ac937
#
_cell.length_a   1.000
_cell.length_b   1.000
_cell.length_c   1.000
_cell.angle_alpha   90.00
_cell.angle_beta   90.00
_cell.angle_gamma   90.00
#
_symmetry.space_group_name_H-M   'P 1'
#
loop_
_entity.id
_entity.type
_entity.pdbx_description
1 polymer ?
#
loop_
_entity_poly.entity_id
_entity_poly.type
_entity_poly.pdbx_seq_one_letter_code
_entity_poly.pdbx_strand_id
1 'polypeptide(L)'
;QDIFHTRGGYRHEEYRWGQGGAKIIDYEIKVENHSYPAHIQSNQTVHVYFKVYFEEDFAQTVAGILVKAIDGVFLYGTNSYLASEQQTILSVSQGECKIFKFSFPLQFNHGDYLLSLGISSGHPAAELIPLDRRYDAILLHVVKEREFWGIVDLQSTFEFYD
;
A
#
# COMPACT_ATOMS: atom_id res chain seq x y z
N GLN A 1 8.10 -14.44 11.87
CA GLN A 1 9.44 -13.95 11.57
C GLN A 1 9.40 -12.87 10.49
N ASP A 2 10.09 -11.78 10.73
CA ASP A 2 10.12 -10.64 9.84
C ASP A 2 11.14 -10.86 8.72
N ILE A 3 10.64 -11.03 7.51
CA ILE A 3 11.49 -11.21 6.32
C ILE A 3 11.27 -10.10 5.30
N PHE A 4 10.62 -9.05 5.73
CA PHE A 4 10.27 -7.89 4.89
C PHE A 4 11.48 -7.34 4.15
N HIS A 5 12.59 -7.20 4.84
CA HIS A 5 13.83 -6.63 4.29
C HIS A 5 14.48 -7.48 3.20
N THR A 6 14.06 -8.72 3.02
CA THR A 6 14.63 -9.60 2.00
C THR A 6 13.97 -9.46 0.64
N ARG A 7 12.86 -8.72 0.56
CA ARG A 7 12.05 -8.65 -0.65
C ARG A 7 12.52 -7.55 -1.59
N GLY A 8 12.27 -7.76 -2.89
CA GLY A 8 12.60 -6.77 -3.91
C GLY A 8 11.82 -5.48 -3.73
N GLY A 9 12.50 -4.36 -3.92
CA GLY A 9 11.91 -3.03 -3.75
C GLY A 9 11.97 -2.48 -2.34
N TYR A 10 12.44 -3.27 -1.39
CA TYR A 10 12.57 -2.80 -0.01
C TYR A 10 13.56 -1.65 0.10
N ARG A 11 13.22 -0.68 0.94
CA ARG A 11 14.06 0.49 1.20
C ARG A 11 14.55 0.46 2.64
N HIS A 12 15.87 0.48 2.81
CA HIS A 12 16.50 0.52 4.12
C HIS A 12 16.24 1.85 4.84
N GLU A 13 15.86 2.88 4.11
CA GLU A 13 15.54 4.20 4.64
C GLU A 13 14.14 4.28 5.23
N GLU A 14 13.42 3.16 5.31
CA GLU A 14 12.08 3.18 5.89
C GLU A 14 12.07 3.73 7.30
N TYR A 15 10.98 4.39 7.66
CA TYR A 15 10.73 4.82 9.01
C TYR A 15 9.61 3.97 9.61
N ARG A 16 9.94 3.18 10.61
CA ARG A 16 9.01 2.25 11.23
C ARG A 16 8.65 2.70 12.64
N TRP A 17 7.36 2.75 12.95
CA TRP A 17 6.89 3.10 14.28
C TRP A 17 5.50 2.52 14.54
N GLY A 18 5.10 2.52 15.79
CA GLY A 18 3.77 2.08 16.20
C GLY A 18 3.79 1.70 17.67
N GLN A 19 2.60 1.51 18.22
CA GLN A 19 2.44 1.16 19.63
C GLN A 19 2.88 -0.27 19.91
N GLY A 20 2.93 -1.13 18.87
CA GLY A 20 3.21 -2.54 19.04
C GLY A 20 1.92 -3.36 19.16
N GLY A 21 2.07 -4.66 19.37
CA GLY A 21 0.96 -5.59 19.43
C GLY A 21 0.66 -6.26 18.11
N ALA A 22 1.18 -5.75 17.03
CA ALA A 22 1.12 -6.37 15.69
C ALA A 22 2.36 -5.98 14.92
N LYS A 23 2.78 -6.83 13.99
CA LYS A 23 3.97 -6.61 13.16
C LYS A 23 3.70 -6.95 11.72
N ILE A 24 4.03 -6.05 10.82
CA ILE A 24 4.03 -6.31 9.38
C ILE A 24 5.35 -7.03 9.07
N ILE A 25 5.26 -8.31 8.68
CA ILE A 25 6.44 -9.18 8.62
C ILE A 25 6.82 -9.60 7.22
N ASP A 26 5.99 -9.35 6.21
CA ASP A 26 6.28 -9.71 4.83
C ASP A 26 5.40 -8.90 3.89
N TYR A 27 5.80 -8.81 2.62
CA TYR A 27 4.98 -8.21 1.58
C TYR A 27 5.31 -8.80 0.21
N GLU A 28 4.36 -8.64 -0.72
CA GLU A 28 4.57 -8.97 -2.12
C GLU A 28 3.90 -7.90 -2.97
N ILE A 29 4.64 -7.39 -3.96
CA ILE A 29 4.09 -6.53 -5.01
C ILE A 29 3.94 -7.39 -6.26
N LYS A 30 2.74 -7.43 -6.82
CA LYS A 30 2.47 -8.29 -7.96
C LYS A 30 1.76 -7.50 -9.04
N VAL A 31 2.25 -7.62 -10.27
CA VAL A 31 1.63 -7.05 -11.46
C VAL A 31 1.51 -8.18 -12.48
N GLU A 32 0.27 -8.45 -12.91
CA GLU A 32 -0.06 -9.63 -13.70
C GLU A 32 0.40 -10.88 -12.95
N ASN A 33 1.33 -11.68 -13.51
CA ASN A 33 1.85 -12.86 -12.84
C ASN A 33 3.29 -12.67 -12.36
N HIS A 34 3.78 -11.43 -12.31
CA HIS A 34 5.14 -11.12 -11.90
C HIS A 34 5.17 -10.56 -10.49
N SER A 35 5.96 -11.20 -9.62
CA SER A 35 6.20 -10.72 -8.25
C SER A 35 7.42 -9.83 -8.23
N TYR A 36 7.36 -8.75 -7.45
CA TYR A 36 8.45 -7.78 -7.27
C TYR A 36 8.99 -7.28 -8.60
N PRO A 37 8.13 -6.74 -9.49
CA PRO A 37 8.58 -6.27 -10.80
C PRO A 37 9.58 -5.13 -10.63
N ALA A 38 10.61 -5.12 -11.49
CA ALA A 38 11.62 -4.07 -11.47
C ALA A 38 11.04 -2.71 -11.88
N HIS A 39 10.01 -2.74 -12.72
CA HIS A 39 9.26 -1.54 -13.10
C HIS A 39 7.81 -1.90 -13.38
N ILE A 40 6.94 -0.91 -13.28
CA ILE A 40 5.51 -1.03 -13.49
C ILE A 40 5.13 -0.02 -14.57
N GLN A 41 4.38 -0.43 -15.57
CA GLN A 41 3.89 0.51 -16.57
C GLN A 41 2.72 1.30 -15.99
N SER A 42 2.68 2.58 -16.29
CA SER A 42 1.58 3.45 -15.92
C SER A 42 0.25 2.83 -16.32
N ASN A 43 -0.73 2.87 -15.43
CA ASN A 43 -2.07 2.31 -15.57
C ASN A 43 -2.19 0.79 -15.41
N GLN A 44 -1.09 0.06 -15.23
CA GLN A 44 -1.21 -1.35 -14.84
C GLN A 44 -1.80 -1.47 -13.44
N THR A 45 -2.56 -2.53 -13.22
CA THR A 45 -3.08 -2.83 -11.88
C THR A 45 -1.99 -3.46 -11.02
N VAL A 46 -1.78 -2.86 -9.87
CA VAL A 46 -0.82 -3.33 -8.88
C VAL A 46 -1.58 -4.02 -7.75
N HIS A 47 -1.11 -5.19 -7.36
CA HIS A 47 -1.61 -5.90 -6.19
C HIS A 47 -0.55 -5.84 -5.11
N VAL A 48 -0.93 -5.26 -3.98
CA VAL A 48 -0.06 -5.13 -2.82
C VAL A 48 -0.56 -6.09 -1.75
N TYR A 49 0.25 -7.08 -1.44
CA TYR A 49 -0.02 -8.03 -0.35
C TYR A 49 0.90 -7.71 0.80
N PHE A 50 0.40 -7.76 2.03
CA PHE A 50 1.30 -7.75 3.17
C PHE A 50 0.74 -8.61 4.30
N LYS A 51 1.67 -9.20 5.05
CA LYS A 51 1.37 -10.17 6.09
C LYS A 51 1.60 -9.52 7.46
N VAL A 52 0.60 -9.65 8.32
CA VAL A 52 0.67 -9.10 9.67
C VAL A 52 0.54 -10.24 10.67
N TYR A 53 1.46 -10.27 11.62
CA TYR A 53 1.40 -11.14 12.78
C TYR A 53 0.84 -10.36 13.97
N PHE A 54 -0.19 -10.90 14.63
CA PHE A 54 -0.83 -10.25 15.77
C PHE A 54 -0.33 -10.89 17.06
N GLU A 55 0.27 -10.07 17.90
CA GLU A 55 0.83 -10.51 19.18
C GLU A 55 -0.18 -10.46 20.31
N GLU A 56 -1.33 -9.81 20.09
CA GLU A 56 -2.41 -9.63 21.06
C GLU A 56 -3.75 -9.77 20.36
N ASP A 57 -4.81 -9.90 21.16
CA ASP A 57 -6.19 -9.84 20.67
C ASP A 57 -6.55 -8.39 20.36
N PHE A 58 -7.21 -8.16 19.23
CA PHE A 58 -7.79 -6.85 18.89
C PHE A 58 -9.20 -7.05 18.37
N ALA A 59 -10.15 -6.36 18.99
CA ALA A 59 -11.55 -6.42 18.56
C ALA A 59 -11.76 -5.78 17.19
N GLN A 60 -10.98 -4.74 16.88
CA GLN A 60 -11.11 -3.99 15.65
C GLN A 60 -9.73 -3.66 15.10
N THR A 61 -9.46 -4.05 13.85
CA THR A 61 -8.20 -3.71 13.16
C THR A 61 -8.48 -3.21 11.76
N VAL A 62 -7.65 -2.29 11.31
CA VAL A 62 -7.73 -1.67 9.99
C VAL A 62 -6.33 -1.67 9.37
N ALA A 63 -6.23 -2.25 8.19
CA ALA A 63 -5.00 -2.22 7.39
C ALA A 63 -5.02 -1.04 6.44
N GLY A 64 -3.87 -0.46 6.14
CA GLY A 64 -3.82 0.71 5.27
C GLY A 64 -2.57 0.77 4.41
N ILE A 65 -2.67 1.56 3.35
CA ILE A 65 -1.56 1.87 2.45
C ILE A 65 -1.53 3.38 2.19
N LEU A 66 -0.33 3.86 1.85
CA LEU A 66 -0.11 5.25 1.52
C LEU A 66 0.97 5.33 0.45
N VAL A 67 0.75 6.16 -0.57
CA VAL A 67 1.69 6.36 -1.66
C VAL A 67 2.13 7.81 -1.69
N LYS A 68 3.45 8.02 -1.78
CA LYS A 68 4.06 9.35 -1.91
C LYS A 68 4.90 9.41 -3.16
N ALA A 69 5.05 10.62 -3.70
CA ALA A 69 6.10 10.90 -4.67
C ALA A 69 7.47 10.83 -3.99
N ILE A 70 8.53 10.66 -4.78
CA ILE A 70 9.89 10.51 -4.24
C ILE A 70 10.34 11.76 -3.45
N ASP A 71 9.76 12.92 -3.74
CA ASP A 71 10.04 14.17 -3.01
C ASP A 71 9.23 14.31 -1.71
N GLY A 72 8.42 13.30 -1.38
CA GLY A 72 7.66 13.27 -0.13
C GLY A 72 6.24 13.78 -0.21
N VAL A 73 5.78 14.21 -1.38
CA VAL A 73 4.40 14.68 -1.54
C VAL A 73 3.44 13.50 -1.41
N PHE A 74 2.47 13.64 -0.51
CA PHE A 74 1.44 12.62 -0.28
C PHE A 74 0.46 12.62 -1.46
N LEU A 75 0.34 11.48 -2.13
CA LEU A 75 -0.48 11.35 -3.34
C LEU A 75 -1.78 10.60 -3.11
N TYR A 76 -1.75 9.52 -2.33
CA TYR A 76 -2.91 8.67 -2.16
C TYR A 76 -2.79 7.84 -0.88
N GLY A 77 -3.90 7.67 -0.21
CA GLY A 77 -3.98 6.77 0.93
C GLY A 77 -5.36 6.18 1.04
N THR A 78 -5.42 4.93 1.51
CA THR A 78 -6.68 4.25 1.76
C THR A 78 -6.48 3.19 2.85
N ASN A 79 -7.55 2.56 3.24
CA ASN A 79 -7.51 1.49 4.23
C ASN A 79 -8.59 0.45 3.95
N SER A 80 -8.58 -0.64 4.71
CA SER A 80 -9.50 -1.76 4.53
C SER A 80 -10.96 -1.38 4.74
N TYR A 81 -11.22 -0.34 5.52
CA TYR A 81 -12.58 0.15 5.75
C TYR A 81 -13.09 0.95 4.54
N LEU A 82 -12.25 1.86 4.03
CA LEU A 82 -12.63 2.75 2.92
C LEU A 82 -12.63 2.03 1.57
N ALA A 83 -11.72 1.07 1.39
CA ALA A 83 -11.51 0.42 0.10
C ALA A 83 -12.40 -0.81 -0.13
N SER A 84 -13.16 -1.25 0.87
CA SER A 84 -14.08 -2.38 0.73
C SER A 84 -15.53 -1.92 0.87
N GLU A 85 -16.41 -2.52 0.07
CA GLU A 85 -17.84 -2.23 0.14
C GLU A 85 -18.42 -2.63 1.49
N GLN A 86 -17.87 -3.68 2.11
CA GLN A 86 -18.31 -4.15 3.42
C GLN A 86 -17.80 -3.28 4.57
N GLN A 87 -16.98 -2.28 4.28
CA GLN A 87 -16.36 -1.44 5.31
C GLN A 87 -15.63 -2.31 6.31
N THR A 88 -14.67 -3.09 5.82
CA THR A 88 -14.04 -4.18 6.56
C THR A 88 -13.24 -3.70 7.77
N ILE A 89 -13.60 -4.22 8.92
CA ILE A 89 -12.86 -4.12 10.18
C ILE A 89 -12.77 -5.53 10.72
N LEU A 90 -11.56 -5.98 11.04
CA LEU A 90 -11.35 -7.37 11.44
C LEU A 90 -11.08 -7.48 12.93
N SER A 91 -11.72 -8.49 13.54
CA SER A 91 -11.36 -8.96 14.86
C SER A 91 -10.28 -10.03 14.70
N VAL A 92 -9.24 -9.97 15.50
CA VAL A 92 -8.12 -10.91 15.42
C VAL A 92 -7.77 -11.39 16.82
N SER A 93 -7.19 -12.58 16.88
CA SER A 93 -6.72 -13.20 18.13
C SER A 93 -5.21 -13.27 18.14
N GLN A 94 -4.65 -13.27 19.35
CA GLN A 94 -3.20 -13.44 19.56
C GLN A 94 -2.69 -14.67 18.80
N GLY A 95 -1.60 -14.49 18.09
CA GLY A 95 -0.94 -15.56 17.34
C GLY A 95 -1.43 -15.71 15.92
N GLU A 96 -2.48 -15.00 15.51
CA GLU A 96 -2.96 -15.05 14.14
C GLU A 96 -2.04 -14.27 13.19
N CYS A 97 -1.94 -14.79 11.96
CA CYS A 97 -1.38 -14.05 10.83
C CYS A 97 -2.50 -13.78 9.84
N LYS A 98 -2.55 -12.57 9.31
CA LYS A 98 -3.47 -12.19 8.24
C LYS A 98 -2.69 -11.66 7.06
N ILE A 99 -3.17 -11.96 5.86
CA ILE A 99 -2.62 -11.38 4.63
C ILE A 99 -3.66 -10.41 4.09
N PHE A 100 -3.25 -9.16 3.94
CA PHE A 100 -4.09 -8.09 3.38
C PHE A 100 -3.68 -7.85 1.94
N LYS A 101 -4.66 -7.53 1.10
CA LYS A 101 -4.43 -7.26 -0.32
C LYS A 101 -5.14 -5.98 -0.72
N PHE A 102 -4.37 -5.03 -1.26
CA PHE A 102 -4.91 -3.86 -1.92
C PHE A 102 -4.60 -3.94 -3.41
N SER A 103 -5.56 -3.59 -4.24
CA SER A 103 -5.39 -3.60 -5.69
C SER A 103 -5.84 -2.26 -6.25
N PHE A 104 -5.02 -1.67 -7.11
CA PHE A 104 -5.33 -0.36 -7.71
C PHE A 104 -4.58 -0.18 -9.03
N PRO A 105 -5.16 0.60 -9.96
CA PRO A 105 -4.42 0.99 -11.16
C PRO A 105 -3.38 2.04 -10.77
N LEU A 106 -2.14 1.86 -11.21
CA LEU A 106 -1.07 2.80 -10.90
C LEU A 106 -1.04 3.89 -11.98
N GLN A 107 -1.89 4.90 -11.81
CA GLN A 107 -2.15 5.94 -12.81
C GLN A 107 -1.17 7.11 -12.72
N PHE A 108 0.07 6.84 -12.35
CA PHE A 108 1.09 7.87 -12.16
C PHE A 108 2.02 7.95 -13.36
N ASN A 109 2.60 9.12 -13.52
CA ASN A 109 3.59 9.38 -14.56
C ASN A 109 4.90 8.64 -14.27
N HIS A 110 5.77 8.60 -15.24
CA HIS A 110 7.11 8.08 -15.07
C HIS A 110 7.78 8.68 -13.83
N GLY A 111 8.35 7.82 -13.01
CA GLY A 111 9.03 8.25 -11.80
C GLY A 111 9.05 7.19 -10.72
N ASP A 112 9.63 7.56 -9.60
CA ASP A 112 9.73 6.70 -8.43
C ASP A 112 8.73 7.15 -7.37
N TYR A 113 8.08 6.17 -6.74
CA TYR A 113 7.06 6.41 -5.73
C TYR A 113 7.35 5.54 -4.51
N LEU A 114 6.94 6.03 -3.34
CA LEU A 114 7.19 5.35 -2.07
C LEU A 114 5.88 4.82 -1.52
N LEU A 115 5.87 3.51 -1.23
CA LEU A 115 4.70 2.85 -0.65
C LEU A 115 4.94 2.60 0.82
N SER A 116 3.96 2.99 1.63
CA SER A 116 3.93 2.75 3.06
C SER A 116 2.80 1.80 3.41
N LEU A 117 3.02 0.96 4.41
CA LEU A 117 2.04 -0.01 4.89
C LEU A 117 1.76 0.25 6.36
N GLY A 118 0.53 -0.02 6.78
CA GLY A 118 0.14 0.18 8.17
C GLY A 118 -0.90 -0.80 8.65
N ILE A 119 -0.89 -1.05 9.96
CA ILE A 119 -1.93 -1.77 10.67
C ILE A 119 -2.26 -0.99 11.93
N SER A 120 -3.54 -0.78 12.17
CA SER A 120 -4.03 -0.02 13.31
C SER A 120 -5.14 -0.78 14.02
N SER A 121 -5.33 -0.51 15.31
CA SER A 121 -6.51 -0.95 16.04
C SER A 121 -7.49 0.22 16.14
N GLY A 122 -8.78 -0.10 16.29
CA GLY A 122 -9.83 0.90 16.44
C GLY A 122 -10.72 1.02 15.22
N HIS A 123 -11.42 2.14 15.13
CA HIS A 123 -12.40 2.39 14.06
C HIS A 123 -12.15 3.75 13.42
N PRO A 124 -12.18 3.84 12.08
CA PRO A 124 -11.92 5.11 11.39
C PRO A 124 -12.87 6.24 11.79
N ALA A 125 -14.10 5.93 12.18
CA ALA A 125 -15.08 6.93 12.62
C ALA A 125 -14.83 7.44 14.04
N ALA A 126 -13.98 6.77 14.82
CA ALA A 126 -13.65 7.16 16.18
C ALA A 126 -12.16 7.48 16.28
N GLU A 127 -11.35 6.46 16.52
CA GLU A 127 -9.90 6.63 16.66
C GLU A 127 -9.18 5.41 16.14
N LEU A 128 -8.09 5.63 15.44
CA LEU A 128 -7.18 4.58 15.00
C LEU A 128 -5.86 4.72 15.74
N ILE A 129 -5.44 3.64 16.37
CA ILE A 129 -4.17 3.58 17.09
C ILE A 129 -3.19 2.79 16.23
N PRO A 130 -2.13 3.42 15.72
CA PRO A 130 -1.13 2.71 14.91
C PRO A 130 -0.44 1.62 15.72
N LEU A 131 -0.47 0.39 15.23
CA LEU A 131 0.22 -0.73 15.86
C LEU A 131 1.59 -0.93 15.24
N ASP A 132 1.66 -0.89 13.90
CA ASP A 132 2.91 -0.96 13.16
C ASP A 132 2.73 -0.19 11.86
N ARG A 133 3.60 0.77 11.61
CA ARG A 133 3.63 1.55 10.37
C ARG A 133 5.02 1.48 9.79
N ARG A 134 5.08 1.07 8.52
CA ARG A 134 6.34 0.98 7.77
C ARG A 134 6.28 2.04 6.68
N TYR A 135 6.76 3.25 7.02
CA TYR A 135 6.72 4.40 6.12
C TYR A 135 7.84 4.34 5.10
N ASP A 136 7.48 4.62 3.83
CA ASP A 136 8.43 4.70 2.73
C ASP A 136 9.27 3.43 2.62
N ALA A 137 8.62 2.30 2.87
CA ALA A 137 9.30 1.01 2.99
C ALA A 137 9.58 0.36 1.64
N ILE A 138 8.82 0.71 0.60
CA ILE A 138 8.86 0.03 -0.70
C ILE A 138 8.95 1.06 -1.81
N LEU A 139 9.88 0.83 -2.74
CA LEU A 139 10.01 1.65 -3.95
C LEU A 139 9.18 1.04 -5.06
N LEU A 140 8.36 1.88 -5.70
CA LEU A 140 7.65 1.54 -6.94
C LEU A 140 8.22 2.40 -8.06
N HIS A 141 8.80 1.76 -9.06
CA HIS A 141 9.34 2.44 -10.23
C HIS A 141 8.34 2.36 -11.38
N VAL A 142 7.86 3.52 -11.86
CA VAL A 142 6.82 3.61 -12.89
C VAL A 142 7.43 4.08 -14.20
N VAL A 143 7.06 3.39 -15.28
CA VAL A 143 7.42 3.75 -16.65
C VAL A 143 6.12 4.02 -17.40
N LYS A 144 6.02 5.17 -18.07
CA LYS A 144 4.80 5.51 -18.81
C LYS A 144 4.83 4.89 -20.22
N GLU A 145 3.66 4.54 -20.72
CA GLU A 145 3.51 4.05 -22.10
C GLU A 145 3.36 5.18 -23.11
N ARG A 146 2.73 6.28 -22.70
CA ARG A 146 2.46 7.42 -23.58
C ARG A 146 2.61 8.72 -22.80
N GLU A 147 2.84 9.79 -23.54
CA GLU A 147 3.07 11.10 -22.97
C GLU A 147 1.81 11.69 -22.38
N PHE A 148 1.94 12.24 -21.19
CA PHE A 148 0.99 13.15 -20.56
C PHE A 148 1.75 14.00 -19.55
N TRP A 149 1.19 15.12 -19.17
CA TRP A 149 1.80 16.04 -18.22
C TRP A 149 1.18 15.89 -16.84
N GLY A 150 1.96 16.21 -15.82
CA GLY A 150 1.50 16.11 -14.44
C GLY A 150 1.74 14.74 -13.86
N ILE A 151 1.11 14.43 -12.72
CA ILE A 151 1.39 13.21 -11.99
C ILE A 151 0.43 12.09 -12.36
N VAL A 152 -0.85 12.43 -12.53
CA VAL A 152 -1.91 11.42 -12.70
C VAL A 152 -2.41 11.41 -14.12
N ASP A 153 -2.48 10.21 -14.72
CA ASP A 153 -3.05 10.01 -16.05
C ASP A 153 -4.56 9.85 -15.93
N LEU A 154 -5.30 10.85 -16.38
CA LEU A 154 -6.76 10.80 -16.38
C LEU A 154 -7.31 10.08 -17.62
N GLN A 155 -6.43 9.59 -18.50
CA GLN A 155 -6.80 8.81 -19.68
C GLN A 155 -7.82 9.52 -20.56
N SER A 156 -7.59 10.82 -20.82
CA SER A 156 -8.50 11.65 -21.61
C SER A 156 -8.64 11.14 -23.03
N THR A 157 -9.84 11.27 -23.57
CA THR A 157 -10.13 11.08 -24.99
C THR A 157 -10.52 12.40 -25.61
N PHE A 158 -10.41 12.49 -26.94
CA PHE A 158 -10.70 13.72 -27.66
C PHE A 158 -11.56 13.43 -28.88
N GLU A 159 -12.55 14.26 -29.10
CA GLU A 159 -13.38 14.29 -30.32
C GLU A 159 -13.64 15.73 -30.68
N PHE A 160 -13.96 15.99 -31.95
CA PHE A 160 -14.43 17.31 -32.36
C PHE A 160 -15.53 17.18 -33.40
N TYR A 161 -16.32 18.20 -33.51
CA TYR A 161 -17.49 18.24 -34.43
C TYR A 161 -17.48 19.55 -35.22
N ASP A 162 -17.96 19.46 -36.47
CA ASP A 162 -18.12 20.64 -37.33
C ASP A 162 -19.47 21.32 -37.11
#